data_d1323745e283986bd24019039fba64f5
#
_entry.id   d1323745e283986bd24019039fba64f5
#
_cell.length_a   1.000
_cell.length_b   1.000
_cell.length_c   1.000
_cell.angle_alpha   90.00
_cell.angle_beta   90.00
_cell.angle_gamma   90.00
#
_symmetry.space_group_name_H-M   'P 1'
#
loop_
_entity.id
_entity.type
_entity.pdbx_description
1 polymer ?
#
loop_
_entity_poly.entity_id
_entity_poly.type
_entity_poly.pdbx_seq_one_letter_code
_entity_poly.pdbx_strand_id
1 'polypeptide(L)'
;MIMSLNEGEIEMGMTMTQKILAAHAGLDSVKAGQLIEANLDIVLGNDITSPVAINEFEKCGAKGVFNKERIALVMDHFTPNKDIKAAEQCRQVRNFADKYDIKNYFDVGQMGIEHALLPEQGVVGPGDVIIGADSHTCTYGALGAFSTGVGSTDMACGMITGKAWFKVPSAIKVELVGKLQKYVSGKDVILHLIGKIGVDGALYRSLEFTGEGVASLSMDDRLCIANMAI
;
A
#
# COMPACT_ATOMS: atom_id res chain seq x y z
N MET A 1 19.94 10.75 17.31
CA MET A 1 19.45 9.46 16.78
C MET A 1 20.61 8.81 16.04
N ILE A 2 21.04 7.63 16.45
CA ILE A 2 22.12 6.86 15.79
C ILE A 2 21.44 5.80 14.92
N MET A 3 21.89 5.68 13.69
CA MET A 3 21.39 4.74 12.73
C MET A 3 22.52 3.75 12.42
N SER A 4 22.30 2.45 12.63
CA SER A 4 23.24 1.40 12.23
C SER A 4 22.63 0.58 11.10
N LEU A 5 23.44 0.28 10.10
CA LEU A 5 23.13 -0.65 9.01
C LEU A 5 23.98 -1.89 9.23
N ASN A 6 23.36 -3.04 9.44
CA ASN A 6 24.07 -4.32 9.54
C ASN A 6 23.76 -5.21 8.34
N GLU A 7 24.79 -5.56 7.60
CA GLU A 7 24.78 -6.66 6.64
C GLU A 7 25.48 -7.85 7.26
N GLY A 8 24.73 -8.89 7.62
CA GLY A 8 25.29 -10.15 8.14
C GLY A 8 24.31 -11.30 7.93
N GLU A 9 24.77 -12.39 7.34
CA GLU A 9 24.05 -13.66 7.29
C GLU A 9 24.06 -14.30 8.69
N ILE A 10 23.02 -14.03 9.47
CA ILE A 10 22.64 -14.82 10.62
C ILE A 10 21.43 -15.64 10.17
N GLU A 11 21.25 -16.85 10.66
CA GLU A 11 20.03 -17.65 10.48
C GLU A 11 18.87 -16.86 11.07
N MET A 12 18.37 -15.94 10.27
CA MET A 12 17.43 -14.92 10.70
C MET A 12 16.02 -15.43 10.47
N GLY A 13 15.20 -15.28 11.48
CA GLY A 13 13.75 -15.41 11.33
C GLY A 13 13.25 -14.46 10.23
N MET A 14 12.10 -14.78 9.65
CA MET A 14 11.47 -13.96 8.62
C MET A 14 11.24 -12.52 9.09
N THR A 15 11.44 -11.56 8.20
CA THR A 15 11.01 -10.17 8.38
C THR A 15 9.49 -10.08 8.46
N MET A 16 8.94 -8.95 8.90
CA MET A 16 7.50 -8.73 8.94
C MET A 16 6.88 -8.93 7.56
N THR A 17 7.47 -8.33 6.52
CA THR A 17 7.03 -8.50 5.13
C THR A 17 7.03 -9.98 4.70
N GLN A 18 8.08 -10.73 5.02
CA GLN A 18 8.16 -12.15 4.68
C GLN A 18 7.08 -12.97 5.40
N LYS A 19 6.79 -12.67 6.67
CA LYS A 19 5.73 -13.35 7.44
C LYS A 19 4.34 -13.11 6.82
N ILE A 20 4.05 -11.87 6.45
CA ILE A 20 2.78 -11.50 5.83
C ILE A 20 2.64 -12.22 4.48
N LEU A 21 3.65 -12.13 3.62
CA LEU A 21 3.62 -12.76 2.30
C LEU A 21 3.58 -14.29 2.37
N ALA A 22 4.29 -14.93 3.30
CA ALA A 22 4.24 -16.37 3.51
C ALA A 22 2.82 -16.82 3.87
N ALA A 23 2.19 -16.14 4.83
CA ALA A 23 0.82 -16.45 5.26
C ALA A 23 -0.19 -16.34 4.10
N HIS A 24 -0.09 -15.29 3.27
CA HIS A 24 -0.99 -15.08 2.13
C HIS A 24 -0.69 -15.98 0.92
N ALA A 25 0.52 -16.54 0.84
CA ALA A 25 0.90 -17.55 -0.13
C ALA A 25 0.59 -18.99 0.33
N GLY A 26 0.15 -19.19 1.58
CA GLY A 26 -0.05 -20.52 2.17
C GLY A 26 1.24 -21.29 2.36
N LEU A 27 2.37 -20.60 2.63
CA LEU A 27 3.69 -21.15 2.82
C LEU A 27 4.15 -20.95 4.27
N ASP A 28 4.90 -21.93 4.81
CA ASP A 28 5.47 -21.81 6.15
C ASP A 28 6.55 -20.75 6.23
N SER A 29 7.28 -20.53 5.14
CA SER A 29 8.33 -19.51 5.05
C SER A 29 8.60 -19.10 3.60
N VAL A 30 9.12 -17.88 3.44
CA VAL A 30 9.60 -17.35 2.15
C VAL A 30 10.96 -16.69 2.32
N LYS A 31 11.72 -16.59 1.23
CA LYS A 31 13.05 -15.95 1.19
C LYS A 31 13.05 -14.78 0.22
N ALA A 32 13.90 -13.78 0.50
CA ALA A 32 14.13 -12.69 -0.42
C ALA A 32 14.51 -13.21 -1.82
N GLY A 33 13.89 -12.62 -2.86
CA GLY A 33 14.07 -13.04 -4.25
C GLY A 33 13.17 -14.19 -4.72
N GLN A 34 12.47 -14.89 -3.82
CA GLN A 34 11.53 -15.94 -4.18
C GLN A 34 10.31 -15.35 -4.89
N LEU A 35 9.87 -16.00 -5.97
CA LEU A 35 8.60 -15.67 -6.64
C LEU A 35 7.48 -16.46 -5.99
N ILE A 36 6.42 -15.77 -5.60
CA ILE A 36 5.24 -16.34 -4.96
C ILE A 36 3.98 -15.76 -5.58
N GLU A 37 2.87 -16.48 -5.47
CA GLU A 37 1.52 -15.95 -5.65
C GLU A 37 0.89 -15.81 -4.26
N ALA A 38 0.34 -14.63 -3.95
CA ALA A 38 -0.30 -14.37 -2.67
C ALA A 38 -1.73 -13.87 -2.85
N ASN A 39 -2.60 -14.24 -1.91
CA ASN A 39 -3.95 -13.72 -1.82
C ASN A 39 -3.94 -12.25 -1.41
N LEU A 40 -4.89 -11.48 -1.93
CA LEU A 40 -5.05 -10.06 -1.64
C LEU A 40 -6.17 -9.84 -0.64
N ASP A 41 -5.95 -8.95 0.33
CA ASP A 41 -6.99 -8.48 1.23
C ASP A 41 -7.72 -7.29 0.66
N ILE A 42 -7.00 -6.32 0.09
CA ILE A 42 -7.59 -5.14 -0.53
C ILE A 42 -6.94 -4.85 -1.88
N VAL A 43 -7.78 -4.50 -2.85
CA VAL A 43 -7.39 -3.88 -4.12
C VAL A 43 -7.92 -2.45 -4.13
N LEU A 44 -7.00 -1.48 -4.13
CA LEU A 44 -7.32 -0.06 -4.03
C LEU A 44 -7.24 0.63 -5.40
N GLY A 45 -8.15 1.54 -5.64
CA GLY A 45 -8.06 2.49 -6.76
C GLY A 45 -8.77 3.80 -6.48
N ASN A 46 -8.38 4.83 -7.21
CA ASN A 46 -8.96 6.16 -7.15
C ASN A 46 -9.54 6.57 -8.50
N ASP A 47 -10.07 7.78 -8.60
CA ASP A 47 -10.70 8.31 -9.80
C ASP A 47 -9.72 8.61 -10.96
N ILE A 48 -8.40 8.60 -10.73
CA ILE A 48 -7.38 8.68 -11.78
C ILE A 48 -7.07 7.30 -12.37
N THR A 49 -6.81 6.33 -11.50
CA THR A 49 -6.21 5.05 -11.87
C THR A 49 -7.24 3.97 -12.13
N SER A 50 -8.36 3.98 -11.41
CA SER A 50 -9.43 3.00 -11.59
C SER A 50 -10.04 2.98 -12.99
N PRO A 51 -10.27 4.09 -13.72
CA PRO A 51 -10.79 4.04 -15.06
C PRO A 51 -9.93 3.21 -16.02
N VAL A 52 -8.60 3.30 -15.89
CA VAL A 52 -7.68 2.49 -16.71
C VAL A 52 -7.76 1.02 -16.33
N ALA A 53 -7.77 0.70 -15.04
CA ALA A 53 -7.92 -0.67 -14.55
C ALA A 53 -9.27 -1.27 -14.93
N ILE A 54 -10.37 -0.50 -14.88
CA ILE A 54 -11.70 -0.94 -15.31
C ILE A 54 -11.71 -1.29 -16.80
N ASN A 55 -11.06 -0.48 -17.63
CA ASN A 55 -10.95 -0.78 -19.06
C ASN A 55 -10.20 -2.09 -19.31
N GLU A 56 -9.12 -2.36 -18.58
CA GLU A 56 -8.39 -3.63 -18.68
C GLU A 56 -9.22 -4.81 -18.14
N PHE A 57 -9.94 -4.61 -17.04
CA PHE A 57 -10.88 -5.60 -16.50
C PHE A 57 -11.95 -6.00 -17.53
N GLU A 58 -12.53 -5.03 -18.23
CA GLU A 58 -13.54 -5.27 -19.26
C GLU A 58 -12.95 -5.96 -20.50
N LYS A 59 -11.75 -5.58 -20.94
CA LYS A 59 -11.02 -6.25 -22.04
C LYS A 59 -10.74 -7.72 -21.76
N CYS A 60 -10.48 -8.07 -20.49
CA CYS A 60 -10.30 -9.46 -20.07
C CYS A 60 -11.59 -10.29 -20.15
N GLY A 61 -12.75 -9.67 -20.40
CA GLY A 61 -14.05 -10.34 -20.44
C GLY A 61 -14.50 -10.87 -19.08
N ALA A 62 -14.01 -10.30 -17.99
CA ALA A 62 -14.36 -10.69 -16.64
C ALA A 62 -15.85 -10.47 -16.37
N LYS A 63 -16.49 -11.48 -15.76
CA LYS A 63 -17.94 -11.46 -15.47
C LYS A 63 -18.27 -10.97 -14.07
N GLY A 64 -17.28 -10.80 -13.22
CA GLY A 64 -17.41 -10.37 -11.83
C GLY A 64 -16.08 -10.10 -11.19
N VAL A 65 -16.12 -9.47 -10.04
CA VAL A 65 -14.96 -9.25 -9.18
C VAL A 65 -14.78 -10.42 -8.22
N PHE A 66 -13.55 -10.66 -7.75
CA PHE A 66 -13.29 -11.76 -6.83
C PHE A 66 -14.03 -11.63 -5.49
N ASN A 67 -14.09 -10.42 -4.95
CA ASN A 67 -14.82 -10.12 -3.72
C ASN A 67 -15.14 -8.61 -3.66
N LYS A 68 -16.42 -8.28 -3.61
CA LYS A 68 -16.92 -6.90 -3.55
C LYS A 68 -16.59 -6.15 -2.26
N GLU A 69 -16.27 -6.88 -1.19
CA GLU A 69 -15.88 -6.32 0.12
C GLU A 69 -14.37 -6.03 0.22
N ARG A 70 -13.58 -6.57 -0.73
CA ARG A 70 -12.12 -6.45 -0.77
C ARG A 70 -11.61 -5.54 -1.89
N ILE A 71 -12.50 -4.74 -2.46
CA ILE A 71 -12.15 -3.68 -3.40
C ILE A 71 -12.53 -2.36 -2.76
N ALA A 72 -11.59 -1.41 -2.73
CA ALA A 72 -11.81 -0.06 -2.24
C ALA A 72 -11.61 0.94 -3.39
N LEU A 73 -12.61 1.79 -3.63
CA LEU A 73 -12.59 2.81 -4.67
C LEU A 73 -12.89 4.16 -4.03
N VAL A 74 -11.96 5.11 -4.13
CA VAL A 74 -12.04 6.42 -3.48
C VAL A 74 -11.99 7.53 -4.52
N MET A 75 -12.96 8.45 -4.48
CA MET A 75 -13.08 9.58 -5.41
C MET A 75 -12.45 10.84 -4.80
N ASP A 76 -11.13 10.92 -4.73
CA ASP A 76 -10.42 11.98 -3.98
C ASP A 76 -9.50 12.88 -4.79
N HIS A 77 -9.08 12.49 -5.99
CA HIS A 77 -8.16 13.28 -6.81
C HIS A 77 -8.89 14.27 -7.73
N PHE A 78 -10.04 13.88 -8.31
CA PHE A 78 -10.81 14.70 -9.24
C PHE A 78 -12.07 15.28 -8.63
N THR A 79 -12.26 15.15 -7.34
CA THR A 79 -13.44 15.66 -6.64
C THR A 79 -13.03 16.85 -5.72
N PRO A 80 -13.64 18.03 -5.87
CA PRO A 80 -14.68 18.39 -6.86
C PRO A 80 -14.16 18.41 -8.30
N ASN A 81 -14.99 17.94 -9.24
CA ASN A 81 -14.57 17.80 -10.64
C ASN A 81 -14.27 19.17 -11.29
N LYS A 82 -13.10 19.32 -11.86
CA LYS A 82 -12.66 20.56 -12.52
C LYS A 82 -13.23 20.74 -13.93
N ASP A 83 -13.60 19.65 -14.60
CA ASP A 83 -14.10 19.63 -15.98
C ASP A 83 -14.94 18.37 -16.25
N ILE A 84 -15.51 18.30 -17.46
CA ILE A 84 -16.36 17.18 -17.90
C ILE A 84 -15.56 15.88 -17.92
N LYS A 85 -14.28 15.90 -18.34
CA LYS A 85 -13.44 14.71 -18.41
C LYS A 85 -13.24 14.08 -17.02
N ALA A 86 -12.94 14.90 -16.02
CA ALA A 86 -12.82 14.45 -14.63
C ALA A 86 -14.14 13.85 -14.13
N ALA A 87 -15.27 14.51 -14.43
CA ALA A 87 -16.59 14.00 -14.06
C ALA A 87 -16.94 12.67 -14.75
N GLU A 88 -16.52 12.47 -16.00
CA GLU A 88 -16.73 11.20 -16.72
C GLU A 88 -15.90 10.08 -16.13
N GLN A 89 -14.66 10.33 -15.68
CA GLN A 89 -13.84 9.35 -15.00
C GLN A 89 -14.49 8.91 -13.67
N CYS A 90 -14.93 9.87 -12.85
CA CYS A 90 -15.68 9.54 -11.63
C CYS A 90 -16.95 8.75 -11.93
N ARG A 91 -17.70 9.13 -12.98
CA ARG A 91 -18.90 8.40 -13.42
C ARG A 91 -18.59 6.97 -13.83
N GLN A 92 -17.47 6.73 -14.52
CA GLN A 92 -17.06 5.37 -14.92
C GLN A 92 -16.81 4.50 -13.67
N VAL A 93 -16.11 5.03 -12.67
CA VAL A 93 -15.84 4.32 -11.42
C VAL A 93 -17.14 4.05 -10.66
N ARG A 94 -18.04 5.04 -10.56
CA ARG A 94 -19.35 4.87 -9.94
C ARG A 94 -20.15 3.76 -10.60
N ASN A 95 -20.25 3.78 -11.93
CA ASN A 95 -20.97 2.76 -12.68
C ASN A 95 -20.39 1.36 -12.46
N PHE A 96 -19.08 1.24 -12.32
CA PHE A 96 -18.41 -0.02 -12.00
C PHE A 96 -18.75 -0.46 -10.56
N ALA A 97 -18.68 0.46 -9.60
CA ALA A 97 -19.02 0.18 -8.21
C ALA A 97 -20.48 -0.29 -8.06
N ASP A 98 -21.41 0.39 -8.72
CA ASP A 98 -22.83 0.01 -8.74
C ASP A 98 -23.05 -1.35 -9.42
N LYS A 99 -22.43 -1.58 -10.57
CA LYS A 99 -22.56 -2.82 -11.35
C LYS A 99 -22.13 -4.06 -10.57
N TYR A 100 -21.06 -3.94 -9.78
CA TYR A 100 -20.49 -5.06 -9.02
C TYR A 100 -20.78 -5.00 -7.53
N ASP A 101 -21.62 -4.05 -7.08
CA ASP A 101 -22.02 -3.87 -5.66
C ASP A 101 -20.81 -3.70 -4.74
N ILE A 102 -19.80 -2.91 -5.17
CA ILE A 102 -18.58 -2.68 -4.38
C ILE A 102 -18.95 -1.99 -3.06
N LYS A 103 -18.53 -2.57 -1.94
CA LYS A 103 -18.94 -2.10 -0.61
C LYS A 103 -18.10 -0.92 -0.12
N ASN A 104 -16.82 -0.91 -0.43
CA ASN A 104 -15.91 0.17 -0.04
C ASN A 104 -15.79 1.19 -1.18
N TYR A 105 -16.90 1.82 -1.53
CA TYR A 105 -16.94 2.90 -2.52
C TYR A 105 -17.24 4.22 -1.82
N PHE A 106 -16.32 5.17 -1.94
CA PHE A 106 -16.38 6.48 -1.27
C PHE A 106 -16.46 7.60 -2.29
N ASP A 107 -17.68 8.09 -2.52
CA ASP A 107 -18.00 9.18 -3.44
C ASP A 107 -18.16 10.51 -2.69
N VAL A 108 -18.55 11.54 -3.39
CA VAL A 108 -18.83 12.90 -2.87
C VAL A 108 -19.72 12.82 -1.64
N GLY A 109 -19.25 13.43 -0.56
CA GLY A 109 -19.93 13.44 0.74
C GLY A 109 -19.48 12.33 1.71
N GLN A 110 -18.80 11.31 1.22
CA GLN A 110 -18.21 10.22 2.02
C GLN A 110 -16.72 10.02 1.75
N MET A 111 -16.20 10.71 0.75
CA MET A 111 -14.79 10.63 0.36
C MET A 111 -13.88 11.37 1.34
N GLY A 112 -12.62 11.02 1.31
CA GLY A 112 -11.49 11.70 1.94
C GLY A 112 -10.22 11.32 1.21
N ILE A 113 -9.07 11.83 1.61
CA ILE A 113 -7.78 11.39 1.08
C ILE A 113 -7.65 9.88 1.33
N GLU A 114 -7.54 9.08 0.27
CA GLU A 114 -7.65 7.61 0.34
C GLU A 114 -6.73 6.98 1.39
N HIS A 115 -5.49 7.47 1.49
CA HIS A 115 -4.51 6.92 2.43
C HIS A 115 -4.74 7.33 3.91
N ALA A 116 -5.62 8.28 4.17
CA ALA A 116 -6.12 8.60 5.50
C ALA A 116 -7.49 7.96 5.75
N LEU A 117 -8.37 8.03 4.75
CA LEU A 117 -9.74 7.54 4.83
C LEU A 117 -9.81 6.03 5.12
N LEU A 118 -9.08 5.20 4.37
CA LEU A 118 -9.19 3.75 4.51
C LEU A 118 -8.74 3.22 5.88
N PRO A 119 -7.64 3.73 6.48
CA PRO A 119 -7.32 3.45 7.88
C PRO A 119 -8.41 3.89 8.87
N GLU A 120 -8.94 5.10 8.72
CA GLU A 120 -9.99 5.65 9.61
C GLU A 120 -11.29 4.85 9.54
N GLN A 121 -11.62 4.31 8.35
CA GLN A 121 -12.80 3.47 8.14
C GLN A 121 -12.56 2.00 8.54
N GLY A 122 -11.33 1.62 8.91
CA GLY A 122 -10.99 0.25 9.24
C GLY A 122 -11.04 -0.72 8.05
N VAL A 123 -10.91 -0.19 6.83
CA VAL A 123 -10.90 -1.00 5.59
C VAL A 123 -9.56 -1.71 5.42
N VAL A 124 -8.49 -1.13 5.95
CA VAL A 124 -7.11 -1.66 5.89
C VAL A 124 -6.56 -1.81 7.31
N GLY A 125 -5.79 -2.85 7.54
CA GLY A 125 -5.26 -3.17 8.86
C GLY A 125 -3.90 -3.87 8.88
N PRO A 126 -3.39 -4.16 10.08
CA PRO A 126 -2.13 -4.88 10.24
C PRO A 126 -2.20 -6.29 9.65
N GLY A 127 -1.16 -6.68 8.94
CA GLY A 127 -1.05 -8.01 8.35
C GLY A 127 -1.70 -8.18 7.00
N ASP A 128 -2.44 -7.17 6.50
CA ASP A 128 -3.07 -7.22 5.18
C ASP A 128 -2.04 -7.19 4.05
N VAL A 129 -2.40 -7.81 2.91
CA VAL A 129 -1.74 -7.67 1.62
C VAL A 129 -2.59 -6.79 0.72
N ILE A 130 -2.09 -5.59 0.44
CA ILE A 130 -2.80 -4.52 -0.26
C ILE A 130 -2.05 -4.16 -1.54
N ILE A 131 -2.76 -4.13 -2.66
CA ILE A 131 -2.26 -3.53 -3.89
C ILE A 131 -3.15 -2.35 -4.30
N GLY A 132 -2.55 -1.34 -4.88
CA GLY A 132 -3.27 -0.20 -5.43
C GLY A 132 -2.58 0.34 -6.68
N ALA A 133 -3.36 0.93 -7.59
CA ALA A 133 -2.78 1.59 -8.75
C ALA A 133 -2.34 3.04 -8.44
N ASP A 134 -2.14 3.34 -7.18
CA ASP A 134 -1.54 4.58 -6.67
C ASP A 134 -0.14 4.31 -6.12
N SER A 135 0.80 5.19 -6.42
CA SER A 135 2.19 5.03 -6.00
C SER A 135 2.36 5.12 -4.48
N HIS A 136 1.51 5.89 -3.78
CA HIS A 136 1.53 6.03 -2.32
C HIS A 136 0.78 4.91 -1.58
N THR A 137 0.37 3.85 -2.26
CA THR A 137 -0.24 2.66 -1.62
C THR A 137 0.63 2.09 -0.50
N CYS A 138 1.96 2.29 -0.54
CA CYS A 138 2.90 1.91 0.52
C CYS A 138 2.60 2.53 1.89
N THR A 139 1.78 3.57 1.96
CA THR A 139 1.40 4.27 3.21
C THR A 139 0.87 3.32 4.29
N TYR A 140 0.14 2.28 3.91
CA TYR A 140 -0.45 1.33 4.87
C TYR A 140 0.60 0.42 5.55
N GLY A 141 1.86 0.45 5.09
CA GLY A 141 2.99 -0.12 5.83
C GLY A 141 3.14 0.46 7.24
N ALA A 142 2.69 1.71 7.47
CA ALA A 142 2.64 2.33 8.78
C ALA A 142 1.78 1.55 9.79
N LEU A 143 0.77 0.84 9.32
CA LEU A 143 -0.11 -0.01 10.12
C LEU A 143 0.46 -1.42 10.32
N GLY A 144 1.52 -1.78 9.62
CA GLY A 144 2.07 -3.15 9.60
C GLY A 144 1.43 -4.04 8.53
N ALA A 145 0.91 -3.46 7.44
CA ALA A 145 0.49 -4.17 6.25
C ALA A 145 1.65 -4.33 5.26
N PHE A 146 1.60 -5.34 4.39
CA PHE A 146 2.35 -5.34 3.15
C PHE A 146 1.52 -4.63 2.08
N SER A 147 1.94 -3.45 1.70
CA SER A 147 1.17 -2.58 0.82
C SER A 147 2.08 -1.97 -0.25
N THR A 148 1.67 -2.07 -1.52
CA THR A 148 2.50 -1.60 -2.63
C THR A 148 1.70 -1.10 -3.82
N GLY A 149 2.25 -0.10 -4.51
CA GLY A 149 1.73 0.37 -5.78
C GLY A 149 1.99 -0.63 -6.91
N VAL A 150 1.03 -0.78 -7.81
CA VAL A 150 1.10 -1.65 -8.98
C VAL A 150 0.54 -0.93 -10.22
N GLY A 151 0.80 -1.47 -11.41
CA GLY A 151 0.19 -0.98 -12.63
C GLY A 151 -1.31 -1.23 -12.69
N SER A 152 -2.03 -0.43 -13.49
CA SER A 152 -3.48 -0.57 -13.65
C SER A 152 -3.90 -1.94 -14.19
N THR A 153 -3.05 -2.60 -14.97
CA THR A 153 -3.28 -3.97 -15.46
C THR A 153 -3.21 -4.99 -14.32
N ASP A 154 -2.22 -4.85 -13.42
CA ASP A 154 -2.09 -5.71 -12.24
C ASP A 154 -3.25 -5.48 -11.27
N MET A 155 -3.68 -4.22 -11.10
CA MET A 155 -4.89 -3.90 -10.35
C MET A 155 -6.13 -4.60 -10.93
N ALA A 156 -6.30 -4.56 -12.25
CA ALA A 156 -7.41 -5.25 -12.93
C ALA A 156 -7.35 -6.76 -12.68
N CYS A 157 -6.18 -7.37 -12.83
CA CYS A 157 -5.97 -8.79 -12.52
C CYS A 157 -6.30 -9.10 -11.05
N GLY A 158 -5.86 -8.25 -10.12
CA GLY A 158 -6.18 -8.36 -8.70
C GLY A 158 -7.69 -8.31 -8.43
N MET A 159 -8.42 -7.38 -9.08
CA MET A 159 -9.89 -7.30 -8.98
C MET A 159 -10.59 -8.56 -9.51
N ILE A 160 -10.02 -9.23 -10.51
CA ILE A 160 -10.59 -10.44 -11.11
C ILE A 160 -10.29 -11.68 -10.25
N THR A 161 -9.03 -11.84 -9.83
CA THR A 161 -8.51 -13.09 -9.25
C THR A 161 -8.42 -13.10 -7.73
N GLY A 162 -8.34 -11.94 -7.11
CA GLY A 162 -8.03 -11.80 -5.68
C GLY A 162 -6.59 -12.19 -5.33
N LYS A 163 -5.70 -12.22 -6.32
CA LYS A 163 -4.31 -12.66 -6.17
C LYS A 163 -3.37 -11.78 -6.96
N ALA A 164 -2.13 -11.73 -6.50
CA ALA A 164 -1.02 -11.14 -7.25
C ALA A 164 0.25 -11.97 -7.04
N TRP A 165 1.15 -11.92 -8.02
CA TRP A 165 2.48 -12.48 -7.86
C TRP A 165 3.43 -11.43 -7.29
N PHE A 166 4.35 -11.86 -6.45
CA PHE A 166 5.38 -11.00 -5.86
C PHE A 166 6.75 -11.69 -5.93
N LYS A 167 7.76 -10.91 -6.21
CA LYS A 167 9.12 -11.26 -5.87
C LYS A 167 9.36 -10.77 -4.44
N VAL A 168 9.50 -11.67 -3.48
CA VAL A 168 9.68 -11.33 -2.07
C VAL A 168 10.86 -10.34 -1.93
N PRO A 169 10.64 -9.12 -1.39
CA PRO A 169 11.69 -8.12 -1.29
C PRO A 169 12.73 -8.50 -0.23
N SER A 170 13.97 -8.08 -0.44
CA SER A 170 14.93 -7.99 0.66
C SER A 170 14.54 -6.82 1.57
N ALA A 171 14.99 -6.85 2.82
CA ALA A 171 14.67 -5.79 3.79
C ALA A 171 15.90 -4.97 4.15
N ILE A 172 15.67 -3.68 4.41
CA ILE A 172 16.61 -2.79 5.08
C ILE A 172 16.07 -2.56 6.49
N LYS A 173 16.83 -2.96 7.50
CA LYS A 173 16.50 -2.68 8.89
C LYS A 173 16.87 -1.23 9.21
N VAL A 174 15.89 -0.45 9.64
CA VAL A 174 16.05 0.92 10.12
C VAL A 174 15.84 0.95 11.62
N GLU A 175 16.91 1.08 12.40
CA GLU A 175 16.82 1.12 13.85
C GLU A 175 16.77 2.56 14.36
N LEU A 176 15.63 2.92 14.98
CA LEU A 176 15.41 4.23 15.58
C LEU A 176 15.73 4.16 17.08
N VAL A 177 16.75 4.92 17.51
CA VAL A 177 17.21 4.97 18.90
C VAL A 177 16.90 6.34 19.50
N GLY A 178 16.36 6.35 20.72
CA GLY A 178 16.00 7.57 21.44
C GLY A 178 14.63 8.10 21.02
N LYS A 179 14.42 9.41 21.23
CA LYS A 179 13.16 10.10 20.96
C LYS A 179 13.39 11.29 20.03
N LEU A 180 12.34 11.67 19.30
CA LEU A 180 12.34 12.90 18.51
C LEU A 180 12.50 14.12 19.44
N GLN A 181 13.28 15.07 18.99
CA GLN A 181 13.40 16.36 19.65
C GLN A 181 12.17 17.23 19.38
N LYS A 182 11.98 18.27 20.18
CA LYS A 182 10.93 19.26 19.94
C LYS A 182 11.03 19.82 18.51
N TYR A 183 9.91 19.91 17.82
CA TYR A 183 9.77 20.36 16.43
C TYR A 183 10.34 19.41 15.36
N VAL A 184 10.76 18.21 15.71
CA VAL A 184 11.14 17.16 14.76
C VAL A 184 9.99 16.16 14.62
N SER A 185 9.63 15.85 13.40
CA SER A 185 8.49 14.96 13.05
C SER A 185 8.92 13.74 12.24
N GLY A 186 8.00 12.86 11.93
CA GLY A 186 8.23 11.71 11.05
C GLY A 186 8.75 12.11 9.66
N LYS A 187 8.35 13.29 9.16
CA LYS A 187 8.88 13.83 7.91
C LYS A 187 10.38 14.07 7.95
N ASP A 188 10.90 14.59 9.04
CA ASP A 188 12.35 14.81 9.20
C ASP A 188 13.09 13.48 9.28
N VAL A 189 12.49 12.45 9.90
CA VAL A 189 13.05 11.10 9.97
C VAL A 189 13.21 10.49 8.58
N ILE A 190 12.17 10.50 7.77
CA ILE A 190 12.24 9.92 6.43
C ILE A 190 13.15 10.72 5.50
N LEU A 191 13.13 12.04 5.55
CA LEU A 191 14.04 12.88 4.78
C LEU A 191 15.50 12.64 5.18
N HIS A 192 15.79 12.44 6.47
CA HIS A 192 17.12 12.08 6.93
C HIS A 192 17.56 10.71 6.42
N LEU A 193 16.64 9.73 6.40
CA LEU A 193 16.90 8.40 5.84
C LEU A 193 17.20 8.48 4.35
N ILE A 194 16.34 9.15 3.56
CA ILE A 194 16.54 9.35 2.13
C ILE A 194 17.87 10.06 1.84
N GLY A 195 18.22 11.06 2.64
CA GLY A 195 19.51 11.75 2.52
C GLY A 195 20.72 10.83 2.74
N LYS A 196 20.56 9.72 3.47
CA LYS A 196 21.63 8.73 3.72
C LYS A 196 21.73 7.65 2.65
N ILE A 197 20.58 7.11 2.20
CA ILE A 197 20.56 5.97 1.29
C ILE A 197 20.33 6.36 -0.18
N GLY A 198 20.00 7.62 -0.45
CA GLY A 198 19.60 8.11 -1.78
C GLY A 198 18.12 7.85 -2.06
N VAL A 199 17.60 8.47 -3.12
CA VAL A 199 16.18 8.36 -3.53
C VAL A 199 15.81 6.97 -4.04
N ASP A 200 16.77 6.20 -4.46
CA ASP A 200 16.63 4.84 -5.00
C ASP A 200 17.24 3.75 -4.09
N GLY A 201 17.75 4.14 -2.92
CA GLY A 201 18.48 3.24 -2.02
C GLY A 201 17.65 2.07 -1.49
N ALA A 202 16.32 2.19 -1.46
CA ALA A 202 15.39 1.13 -1.05
C ALA A 202 14.57 0.56 -2.24
N LEU A 203 14.96 0.83 -3.50
CA LEU A 203 14.24 0.35 -4.67
C LEU A 203 14.09 -1.18 -4.64
N TYR A 204 12.86 -1.68 -4.76
CA TYR A 204 12.47 -3.09 -4.63
C TYR A 204 12.85 -3.75 -3.29
N ARG A 205 12.98 -2.98 -2.23
CA ARG A 205 13.24 -3.45 -0.86
C ARG A 205 12.14 -3.01 0.08
N SER A 206 11.96 -3.73 1.18
CA SER A 206 11.13 -3.25 2.29
C SER A 206 11.98 -2.51 3.31
N LEU A 207 11.44 -1.44 3.90
CA LEU A 207 12.02 -0.75 5.04
C LEU A 207 11.35 -1.28 6.32
N GLU A 208 12.12 -1.89 7.22
CA GLU A 208 11.62 -2.41 8.48
C GLU A 208 12.12 -1.55 9.63
N PHE A 209 11.22 -0.71 10.17
CA PHE A 209 11.52 0.21 11.26
C PHE A 209 11.44 -0.51 12.60
N THR A 210 12.50 -0.44 13.37
CA THR A 210 12.68 -1.11 14.67
C THR A 210 13.29 -0.18 15.71
N GLY A 211 13.46 -0.68 16.93
CA GLY A 211 14.08 0.05 18.02
C GLY A 211 13.08 0.84 18.89
N GLU A 212 13.57 1.32 20.02
CA GLU A 212 12.75 2.03 21.02
C GLU A 212 12.15 3.34 20.49
N GLY A 213 12.84 3.98 19.54
CA GLY A 213 12.38 5.21 18.91
C GLY A 213 11.06 5.06 18.17
N VAL A 214 10.77 3.87 17.60
CA VAL A 214 9.49 3.61 16.90
C VAL A 214 8.30 3.73 17.85
N ALA A 215 8.44 3.31 19.11
CA ALA A 215 7.39 3.42 20.11
C ALA A 215 7.04 4.87 20.47
N SER A 216 7.96 5.81 20.22
CA SER A 216 7.75 7.23 20.46
C SER A 216 7.08 7.98 19.30
N LEU A 217 6.97 7.37 18.12
CA LEU A 217 6.32 7.95 16.95
C LEU A 217 4.80 7.88 17.07
N SER A 218 4.13 8.99 16.78
CA SER A 218 2.68 9.00 16.58
C SER A 218 2.29 8.17 15.34
N MET A 219 1.01 7.86 15.18
CA MET A 219 0.53 7.22 13.96
C MET A 219 0.72 8.15 12.75
N ASP A 220 0.51 9.45 12.92
CA ASP A 220 0.72 10.45 11.87
C ASP A 220 2.18 10.48 11.40
N ASP A 221 3.14 10.38 12.32
CA ASP A 221 4.56 10.26 11.98
C ASP A 221 4.84 9.00 11.16
N ARG A 222 4.26 7.86 11.57
CA ARG A 222 4.45 6.57 10.87
C ARG A 222 3.82 6.58 9.48
N LEU A 223 2.61 7.13 9.33
CA LEU A 223 1.95 7.30 8.04
C LEU A 223 2.77 8.22 7.12
N CYS A 224 3.30 9.32 7.64
CA CYS A 224 4.16 10.23 6.89
C CYS A 224 5.46 9.52 6.43
N ILE A 225 6.11 8.75 7.29
CA ILE A 225 7.31 7.98 6.96
C ILE A 225 7.02 6.97 5.85
N ALA A 226 5.96 6.19 6.00
CA ALA A 226 5.60 5.17 5.02
C ALA A 226 5.15 5.78 3.68
N ASN A 227 4.41 6.89 3.70
CA ASN A 227 3.97 7.60 2.50
C ASN A 227 5.13 8.14 1.66
N MET A 228 6.16 8.65 2.31
CA MET A 228 7.33 9.21 1.62
C MET A 228 8.38 8.16 1.22
N ALA A 229 8.11 6.88 1.44
CA ALA A 229 8.99 5.78 1.05
C ALA A 229 8.74 5.27 -0.39
N ILE A 230 7.93 6.01 -1.15
CA ILE A 230 7.60 5.77 -2.57
C ILE A 230 8.86 5.82 -3.45
#